data_af451422b48d4dc176b01443923012b8
#
_entry.id   af451422b48d4dc176b01443923012b8
#
_cell.length_a   1.000
_cell.length_b   1.000
_cell.length_c   1.000
_cell.angle_alpha   90.00
_cell.angle_beta   90.00
_cell.angle_gamma   90.00
#
_symmetry.space_group_name_H-M   'P 1'
#
loop_
_entity.id
_entity.type
_entity.pdbx_description
1 polymer ?
#
loop_
_entity_poly.entity_id
_entity_poly.type
_entity_poly.pdbx_seq_one_letter_code
_entity_poly.pdbx_strand_id
1 'polypeptide(L)'
;MKILVKIFALVFISINFSSANEVKVFEFTESELSQLQVRKVRGADKKTVYSIGANENGNYLKSVADNAASGLGKEIKIDLNKTPFINITWKIEQDLKGIKENTKKGHDFAARVFAVKKTGATPLSNRAINYVFSSNNDVGLNWPSPYTKKSVDNVLSSTKNSFSEWVTVKSNVKEDFKKFHDLDVNELDGLAIMSDTDNSKMKSIAYYQNIYFSAE
;
A
#
# COMPACT_ATOMS: atom_id res chain seq x y z
N MET A 1 38.89 55.37 -29.18
CA MET A 1 37.57 54.83 -28.85
C MET A 1 37.82 53.40 -28.30
N LYS A 2 37.79 53.24 -26.95
CA LYS A 2 38.09 51.97 -26.29
C LYS A 2 36.76 51.28 -26.00
N ILE A 3 36.55 50.11 -26.61
CA ILE A 3 35.37 49.26 -26.42
C ILE A 3 35.63 48.45 -25.17
N LEU A 4 34.80 48.66 -24.16
CA LEU A 4 34.80 47.88 -22.90
C LEU A 4 33.89 46.67 -23.07
N VAL A 5 34.45 45.47 -23.21
CA VAL A 5 33.71 44.22 -23.23
C VAL A 5 33.41 43.81 -21.77
N LYS A 6 32.16 43.90 -21.36
CA LYS A 6 31.68 43.34 -20.09
C LYS A 6 31.44 41.85 -20.23
N ILE A 7 32.29 41.04 -19.59
CA ILE A 7 32.09 39.58 -19.46
C ILE A 7 31.08 39.36 -18.34
N PHE A 8 29.89 38.85 -18.67
CA PHE A 8 28.92 38.39 -17.72
C PHE A 8 29.28 36.94 -17.35
N ALA A 9 29.78 36.70 -16.15
CA ALA A 9 29.97 35.35 -15.61
C ALA A 9 28.62 34.77 -15.20
N LEU A 10 28.13 33.79 -15.93
CA LEU A 10 26.95 33.00 -15.53
C LEU A 10 27.39 32.04 -14.41
N VAL A 11 26.96 32.30 -13.19
CA VAL A 11 27.13 31.41 -12.06
C VAL A 11 26.05 30.31 -12.19
N PHE A 12 26.43 29.10 -12.64
CA PHE A 12 25.59 27.91 -12.55
C PHE A 12 25.55 27.47 -11.09
N ILE A 13 24.44 27.75 -10.40
CA ILE A 13 24.12 27.13 -9.12
C ILE A 13 23.64 25.71 -9.45
N SER A 14 24.48 24.73 -9.25
CA SER A 14 24.08 23.31 -9.26
C SER A 14 23.25 23.06 -7.99
N ILE A 15 21.95 22.98 -8.16
CA ILE A 15 21.04 22.49 -7.12
C ILE A 15 21.27 20.97 -7.06
N ASN A 16 22.05 20.54 -6.08
CA ASN A 16 22.11 19.14 -5.72
C ASN A 16 20.76 18.78 -5.10
N PHE A 17 19.87 18.15 -5.86
CA PHE A 17 18.76 17.41 -5.28
C PHE A 17 19.38 16.27 -4.47
N SER A 18 19.38 16.42 -3.16
CA SER A 18 19.60 15.30 -2.25
C SER A 18 18.54 14.27 -2.60
N SER A 19 18.96 13.09 -3.06
CA SER A 19 18.09 11.95 -3.20
C SER A 19 17.46 11.71 -1.82
N ALA A 20 16.18 12.03 -1.67
CA ALA A 20 15.44 11.70 -0.46
C ALA A 20 15.66 10.20 -0.20
N ASN A 21 15.97 9.82 1.04
CA ASN A 21 16.15 8.42 1.42
C ASN A 21 14.83 7.69 1.20
N GLU A 22 14.71 7.01 0.06
CA GLU A 22 13.56 6.17 -0.25
C GLU A 22 13.92 4.70 0.02
N VAL A 23 12.99 3.97 0.60
CA VAL A 23 13.11 2.52 0.82
C VAL A 23 12.04 1.83 0.00
N LYS A 24 12.43 1.32 -1.18
CA LYS A 24 11.54 0.55 -2.03
C LYS A 24 11.20 -0.78 -1.37
N VAL A 25 9.91 -1.13 -1.32
CA VAL A 25 9.44 -2.33 -0.63
C VAL A 25 9.31 -3.51 -1.58
N PHE A 26 8.71 -3.29 -2.76
CA PHE A 26 8.49 -4.33 -3.76
C PHE A 26 9.07 -3.90 -5.11
N GLU A 27 9.74 -4.85 -5.78
CA GLU A 27 10.28 -4.67 -7.14
C GLU A 27 9.31 -5.12 -8.22
N PHE A 28 8.30 -5.93 -7.83
CA PHE A 28 7.33 -6.53 -8.73
C PHE A 28 7.97 -7.24 -9.93
N THR A 29 8.92 -8.13 -9.63
CA THR A 29 9.52 -9.04 -10.61
C THR A 29 8.99 -10.46 -10.40
N GLU A 30 9.07 -11.31 -11.44
CA GLU A 30 8.70 -12.73 -11.32
C GLU A 30 9.56 -13.44 -10.27
N SER A 31 10.86 -13.10 -10.19
CA SER A 31 11.76 -13.63 -9.17
C SER A 31 11.29 -13.26 -7.75
N GLU A 32 10.92 -12.01 -7.50
CA GLU A 32 10.40 -11.59 -6.19
C GLU A 32 9.07 -12.28 -5.89
N LEU A 33 8.13 -12.30 -6.85
CA LEU A 33 6.82 -12.93 -6.67
C LEU A 33 6.94 -14.39 -6.23
N SER A 34 7.90 -15.14 -6.79
CA SER A 34 8.16 -16.54 -6.42
C SER A 34 8.67 -16.71 -4.98
N GLN A 35 9.26 -15.67 -4.39
CA GLN A 35 9.82 -15.68 -3.04
C GLN A 35 8.85 -15.13 -1.98
N LEU A 36 7.81 -14.40 -2.39
CA LEU A 36 6.83 -13.85 -1.47
C LEU A 36 5.98 -14.96 -0.83
N GLN A 37 5.74 -14.81 0.47
CA GLN A 37 4.91 -15.75 1.21
C GLN A 37 3.44 -15.57 0.85
N VAL A 38 2.87 -16.51 0.08
CA VAL A 38 1.44 -16.53 -0.21
C VAL A 38 0.68 -17.06 0.99
N ARG A 39 -0.04 -16.19 1.68
CA ARG A 39 -0.87 -16.57 2.85
C ARG A 39 -2.33 -16.67 2.43
N LYS A 40 -2.87 -17.90 2.42
CA LYS A 40 -4.30 -18.13 2.25
C LYS A 40 -5.07 -17.63 3.48
N VAL A 41 -6.18 -16.95 3.27
CA VAL A 41 -7.09 -16.55 4.34
C VAL A 41 -7.89 -17.76 4.81
N ARG A 42 -8.05 -17.90 6.14
CA ARG A 42 -8.84 -19.00 6.71
C ARG A 42 -10.30 -18.85 6.30
N GLY A 43 -10.86 -19.89 5.69
CA GLY A 43 -12.25 -19.90 5.21
C GLY A 43 -12.41 -19.51 3.74
N ALA A 44 -11.39 -18.97 3.10
CA ALA A 44 -11.44 -18.73 1.66
C ALA A 44 -11.28 -20.03 0.87
N ASP A 45 -12.13 -20.24 -0.13
CA ASP A 45 -12.10 -21.43 -0.97
C ASP A 45 -10.92 -21.40 -1.95
N LYS A 46 -10.66 -20.23 -2.52
CA LYS A 46 -9.65 -20.00 -3.55
C LYS A 46 -8.61 -18.97 -3.09
N LYS A 47 -7.43 -19.01 -3.70
CA LYS A 47 -6.42 -17.96 -3.58
C LYS A 47 -6.62 -16.94 -4.69
N THR A 48 -6.35 -15.67 -4.37
CA THR A 48 -6.20 -14.60 -5.36
C THR A 48 -5.06 -14.96 -6.31
N VAL A 49 -5.27 -14.72 -7.60
CA VAL A 49 -4.23 -14.89 -8.63
C VAL A 49 -3.43 -13.61 -8.76
N TYR A 50 -2.12 -13.75 -8.64
CA TYR A 50 -1.17 -12.65 -8.81
C TYR A 50 -0.28 -12.90 -10.01
N SER A 51 0.00 -11.86 -10.78
CA SER A 51 0.91 -11.90 -11.93
C SER A 51 1.65 -10.57 -12.09
N ILE A 52 2.82 -10.62 -12.69
CA ILE A 52 3.62 -9.43 -12.98
C ILE A 52 3.30 -8.93 -14.39
N GLY A 53 3.27 -7.62 -14.54
CA GLY A 53 3.22 -6.92 -15.80
C GLY A 53 4.11 -5.69 -15.77
N ALA A 54 4.22 -4.99 -16.88
CA ALA A 54 4.98 -3.75 -16.98
C ALA A 54 4.24 -2.72 -17.82
N ASN A 55 4.49 -1.44 -17.54
CA ASN A 55 4.10 -0.28 -18.33
C ASN A 55 5.28 0.70 -18.43
N GLU A 56 5.06 1.88 -18.96
CA GLU A 56 6.08 2.93 -19.11
C GLU A 56 6.69 3.40 -17.77
N ASN A 57 5.97 3.22 -16.64
CA ASN A 57 6.42 3.59 -15.30
C ASN A 57 7.06 2.41 -14.54
N GLY A 58 7.28 1.26 -15.20
CA GLY A 58 7.94 0.09 -14.63
C GLY A 58 7.01 -1.09 -14.37
N ASN A 59 7.49 -2.03 -13.57
CA ASN A 59 6.74 -3.24 -13.23
C ASN A 59 5.56 -2.95 -12.30
N TYR A 60 4.53 -3.77 -12.44
CA TYR A 60 3.37 -3.77 -11.53
C TYR A 60 2.93 -5.21 -11.19
N LEU A 61 2.29 -5.36 -10.05
CA LEU A 61 1.57 -6.58 -9.67
C LEU A 61 0.10 -6.42 -10.07
N LYS A 62 -0.42 -7.34 -10.89
CA LYS A 62 -1.84 -7.51 -11.13
C LYS A 62 -2.42 -8.53 -10.16
N SER A 63 -3.55 -8.24 -9.55
CA SER A 63 -4.31 -9.16 -8.70
C SER A 63 -5.71 -9.39 -9.27
N VAL A 64 -6.11 -10.67 -9.32
CA VAL A 64 -7.47 -11.08 -9.71
C VAL A 64 -8.02 -11.95 -8.59
N ALA A 65 -9.00 -11.43 -7.86
CA ALA A 65 -9.73 -12.16 -6.83
C ALA A 65 -11.14 -12.48 -7.35
N ASP A 66 -11.50 -13.76 -7.43
CA ASP A 66 -12.80 -14.27 -7.89
C ASP A 66 -13.31 -15.28 -6.86
N ASN A 67 -14.17 -14.82 -5.93
CA ASN A 67 -14.52 -15.55 -4.71
C ASN A 67 -13.27 -16.14 -4.06
N ALA A 68 -12.26 -15.28 -3.83
CA ALA A 68 -10.92 -15.70 -3.48
C ALA A 68 -10.30 -14.71 -2.48
N ALA A 69 -9.38 -15.22 -1.65
CA ALA A 69 -8.57 -14.37 -0.78
C ALA A 69 -7.19 -14.98 -0.54
N SER A 70 -6.16 -14.20 -0.74
CA SER A 70 -4.81 -14.47 -0.26
C SER A 70 -3.99 -13.20 -0.22
N GLY A 71 -2.99 -13.15 0.65
CA GLY A 71 -2.04 -12.05 0.73
C GLY A 71 -0.64 -12.47 0.31
N LEU A 72 0.14 -11.50 -0.13
CA LEU A 72 1.59 -11.61 -0.39
C LEU A 72 2.32 -10.84 0.70
N GLY A 73 3.00 -11.56 1.60
CA GLY A 73 3.72 -10.96 2.72
C GLY A 73 5.22 -10.87 2.49
N LYS A 74 5.82 -9.77 2.94
CA LYS A 74 7.27 -9.55 2.97
C LYS A 74 7.69 -9.09 4.36
N GLU A 75 8.61 -9.82 5.00
CA GLU A 75 9.28 -9.34 6.20
C GLU A 75 10.34 -8.33 5.80
N ILE A 76 10.24 -7.13 6.33
CA ILE A 76 11.15 -6.02 6.05
C ILE A 76 11.14 -5.06 7.23
N LYS A 77 12.32 -4.59 7.63
CA LYS A 77 12.48 -3.57 8.66
C LYS A 77 12.52 -2.18 8.03
N ILE A 78 11.61 -1.32 8.45
CA ILE A 78 11.55 0.08 8.00
C ILE A 78 11.70 0.99 9.20
N ASP A 79 12.74 1.82 9.22
CA ASP A 79 12.98 2.85 10.26
C ASP A 79 12.04 4.04 10.04
N LEU A 80 10.93 4.08 10.78
CA LEU A 80 9.93 5.14 10.69
C LEU A 80 10.39 6.49 11.27
N ASN A 81 11.57 6.56 11.90
CA ASN A 81 12.16 7.85 12.28
C ASN A 81 12.85 8.52 11.10
N LYS A 82 13.26 7.75 10.08
CA LYS A 82 13.90 8.23 8.86
C LYS A 82 12.94 8.35 7.70
N THR A 83 12.08 7.35 7.52
CA THR A 83 11.15 7.25 6.41
C THR A 83 9.75 6.89 6.91
N PRO A 84 9.02 7.84 7.54
CA PRO A 84 7.71 7.55 8.12
C PRO A 84 6.58 7.43 7.11
N PHE A 85 6.76 7.94 5.89
CA PHE A 85 5.69 8.00 4.89
C PHE A 85 5.71 6.79 3.97
N ILE A 86 4.63 6.01 3.98
CA ILE A 86 4.38 5.02 2.92
C ILE A 86 3.76 5.71 1.71
N ASN A 87 4.28 5.39 0.52
CA ASN A 87 3.73 5.81 -0.76
C ASN A 87 3.24 4.55 -1.49
N ILE A 88 2.02 4.60 -2.02
CA ILE A 88 1.40 3.47 -2.70
C ILE A 88 0.83 3.96 -4.02
N THR A 89 1.29 3.39 -5.13
CA THR A 89 0.69 3.59 -6.45
C THR A 89 -0.13 2.36 -6.79
N TRP A 90 -1.42 2.54 -7.02
CA TRP A 90 -2.36 1.46 -7.30
C TRP A 90 -3.47 1.88 -8.27
N LYS A 91 -4.19 0.88 -8.80
CA LYS A 91 -5.34 1.07 -9.67
C LYS A 91 -6.37 -0.03 -9.44
N ILE A 92 -7.65 0.30 -9.49
CA ILE A 92 -8.75 -0.68 -9.52
C ILE A 92 -9.39 -0.65 -10.90
N GLU A 93 -9.44 -1.79 -11.57
CA GLU A 93 -10.11 -1.98 -12.85
C GLU A 93 -11.50 -2.61 -12.69
N GLN A 94 -11.67 -3.47 -11.67
CA GLN A 94 -12.96 -4.02 -11.30
C GLN A 94 -13.15 -3.91 -9.79
N ASP A 95 -14.15 -3.12 -9.36
CA ASP A 95 -14.44 -2.81 -7.97
C ASP A 95 -15.48 -3.76 -7.33
N LEU A 96 -15.75 -3.51 -6.04
CA LEU A 96 -16.69 -4.28 -5.20
C LEU A 96 -17.87 -3.39 -4.78
N LYS A 97 -18.48 -2.71 -5.73
CA LYS A 97 -19.56 -1.76 -5.47
C LYS A 97 -20.76 -2.42 -4.80
N GLY A 98 -21.33 -1.72 -3.80
CA GLY A 98 -22.55 -2.15 -3.12
C GLY A 98 -22.36 -2.98 -1.85
N ILE A 99 -21.11 -3.34 -1.49
CA ILE A 99 -20.82 -4.05 -0.23
C ILE A 99 -20.65 -3.07 0.94
N LYS A 100 -20.85 -3.55 2.18
CA LYS A 100 -20.60 -2.80 3.41
C LYS A 100 -19.24 -3.21 4.00
N GLU A 101 -18.17 -2.55 3.57
CA GLU A 101 -16.76 -2.90 3.86
C GLU A 101 -16.42 -2.94 5.37
N ASN A 102 -17.18 -2.22 6.22
CA ASN A 102 -17.01 -2.21 7.67
C ASN A 102 -17.76 -3.35 8.40
N THR A 103 -18.29 -4.34 7.67
CA THR A 103 -18.99 -5.50 8.24
C THR A 103 -18.31 -6.80 7.83
N LYS A 104 -18.41 -7.86 8.64
CA LYS A 104 -17.82 -9.17 8.31
C LYS A 104 -18.25 -9.69 6.94
N LYS A 105 -19.51 -9.48 6.55
CA LYS A 105 -20.07 -9.97 5.28
C LYS A 105 -19.52 -9.22 4.06
N GLY A 106 -19.12 -7.98 4.24
CA GLY A 106 -18.62 -7.14 3.15
C GLY A 106 -17.18 -6.66 3.35
N HIS A 107 -16.40 -7.30 4.24
CA HIS A 107 -15.01 -6.91 4.50
C HIS A 107 -14.06 -7.46 3.42
N ASP A 108 -14.31 -7.03 2.19
CA ASP A 108 -13.52 -7.33 1.01
C ASP A 108 -12.99 -6.04 0.40
N PHE A 109 -11.79 -6.07 -0.13
CA PHE A 109 -11.16 -4.94 -0.80
C PHE A 109 -10.46 -5.39 -2.07
N ALA A 110 -10.72 -4.69 -3.16
CA ALA A 110 -10.03 -4.94 -4.42
C ALA A 110 -8.52 -4.71 -4.29
N ALA A 111 -8.12 -3.70 -3.49
CA ALA A 111 -6.72 -3.45 -3.18
C ALA A 111 -6.54 -2.99 -1.74
N ARG A 112 -5.54 -3.59 -1.05
CA ARG A 112 -5.07 -3.16 0.27
C ARG A 112 -3.60 -3.49 0.52
N VAL A 113 -2.95 -2.65 1.32
CA VAL A 113 -1.58 -2.79 1.78
C VAL A 113 -1.56 -2.73 3.31
N PHE A 114 -0.97 -3.74 3.93
CA PHE A 114 -0.83 -3.82 5.38
C PHE A 114 0.55 -3.33 5.80
N ALA A 115 0.59 -2.38 6.74
CA ALA A 115 1.77 -2.08 7.52
C ALA A 115 1.68 -2.84 8.84
N VAL A 116 2.68 -3.67 9.16
CA VAL A 116 2.61 -4.62 10.29
C VAL A 116 3.69 -4.36 11.32
N LYS A 117 3.27 -4.25 12.59
CA LYS A 117 4.14 -4.22 13.77
C LYS A 117 3.95 -5.47 14.62
N LYS A 118 5.04 -6.23 14.84
CA LYS A 118 5.07 -7.33 15.78
C LYS A 118 5.09 -6.77 17.21
N THR A 119 4.07 -7.07 18.03
CA THR A 119 3.94 -6.56 19.40
C THR A 119 3.99 -7.66 20.45
N GLY A 120 4.38 -8.88 20.07
CA GLY A 120 4.54 -10.02 20.97
C GLY A 120 5.00 -11.27 20.25
N ALA A 121 5.04 -12.39 20.98
CA ALA A 121 5.65 -13.64 20.52
C ALA A 121 4.87 -14.38 19.40
N THR A 122 3.60 -14.03 19.20
CA THR A 122 2.76 -14.72 18.18
C THR A 122 2.21 -13.75 17.16
N PRO A 123 1.91 -14.21 15.92
CA PRO A 123 1.26 -13.37 14.92
C PRO A 123 -0.09 -12.78 15.39
N LEU A 124 -0.78 -13.44 16.32
CA LEU A 124 -2.03 -12.96 16.90
C LEU A 124 -1.87 -11.70 17.75
N SER A 125 -0.66 -11.38 18.21
CA SER A 125 -0.38 -10.15 18.95
C SER A 125 -0.08 -8.94 18.05
N ASN A 126 0.19 -9.16 16.75
CA ASN A 126 0.56 -8.09 15.83
C ASN A 126 -0.51 -6.98 15.77
N ARG A 127 -0.05 -5.76 15.49
CA ARG A 127 -0.90 -4.62 15.12
C ARG A 127 -0.68 -4.31 13.65
N ALA A 128 -1.75 -3.92 12.97
CA ALA A 128 -1.68 -3.57 11.56
C ALA A 128 -2.52 -2.33 11.23
N ILE A 129 -2.03 -1.53 10.32
CA ILE A 129 -2.83 -0.56 9.58
C ILE A 129 -3.04 -1.13 8.19
N ASN A 130 -4.29 -1.23 7.76
CA ASN A 130 -4.66 -1.65 6.42
C ASN A 130 -4.98 -0.40 5.62
N TYR A 131 -4.10 0.01 4.76
CA TYR A 131 -4.39 1.05 3.77
C TYR A 131 -5.22 0.42 2.67
N VAL A 132 -6.42 0.96 2.44
CA VAL A 132 -7.39 0.37 1.52
C VAL A 132 -7.77 1.33 0.40
N PHE A 133 -7.97 0.76 -0.79
CA PHE A 133 -8.67 1.39 -1.88
C PHE A 133 -10.13 0.93 -1.80
N SER A 134 -11.00 1.79 -1.29
CA SER A 134 -12.40 1.45 -1.05
C SER A 134 -13.23 1.52 -2.33
N SER A 135 -14.15 0.61 -2.47
CA SER A 135 -15.18 0.64 -3.55
C SER A 135 -16.44 1.43 -3.13
N ASN A 136 -16.62 1.71 -1.84
CA ASN A 136 -17.89 2.24 -1.32
C ASN A 136 -17.76 3.42 -0.37
N ASN A 137 -16.62 3.62 0.26
CA ASN A 137 -16.41 4.63 1.29
C ASN A 137 -15.54 5.78 0.79
N ASP A 138 -15.65 6.93 1.43
CA ASP A 138 -14.88 8.12 1.08
C ASP A 138 -13.47 8.06 1.69
N VAL A 139 -12.51 8.72 1.03
CA VAL A 139 -11.15 8.88 1.52
C VAL A 139 -11.14 9.55 2.91
N GLY A 140 -10.26 9.08 3.79
CA GLY A 140 -10.13 9.55 5.17
C GLY A 140 -11.00 8.82 6.20
N LEU A 141 -12.00 8.05 5.77
CA LEU A 141 -12.75 7.18 6.67
C LEU A 141 -11.87 6.02 7.15
N ASN A 142 -12.10 5.62 8.40
CA ASN A 142 -11.37 4.50 9.01
C ASN A 142 -12.26 3.79 10.02
N TRP A 143 -11.99 2.52 10.26
CA TRP A 143 -12.70 1.70 11.26
C TRP A 143 -11.85 0.50 11.68
N PRO A 144 -12.01 -0.02 12.91
CA PRO A 144 -11.41 -1.29 13.29
C PRO A 144 -11.93 -2.42 12.42
N SER A 145 -11.04 -3.33 12.01
CA SER A 145 -11.45 -4.51 11.26
C SER A 145 -12.56 -5.27 12.01
N PRO A 146 -13.62 -5.70 11.34
CA PRO A 146 -14.72 -6.44 11.97
C PRO A 146 -14.31 -7.82 12.51
N TYR A 147 -13.09 -8.27 12.19
CA TYR A 147 -12.51 -9.51 12.70
C TYR A 147 -11.61 -9.32 13.92
N THR A 148 -10.97 -8.15 14.06
CA THR A 148 -10.08 -7.87 15.17
C THR A 148 -9.80 -6.38 15.35
N LYS A 149 -9.85 -5.88 16.58
CA LYS A 149 -9.44 -4.51 16.92
C LYS A 149 -7.94 -4.25 16.79
N LYS A 150 -7.15 -5.30 16.50
CA LYS A 150 -5.70 -5.21 16.28
C LYS A 150 -5.32 -4.77 14.88
N SER A 151 -6.30 -4.59 14.02
CA SER A 151 -6.15 -4.11 12.66
C SER A 151 -7.17 -3.00 12.40
N VAL A 152 -6.76 -1.93 11.75
CA VAL A 152 -7.62 -0.80 11.38
C VAL A 152 -7.55 -0.61 9.88
N ASP A 153 -8.72 -0.52 9.25
CA ASP A 153 -8.84 -0.17 7.83
C ASP A 153 -8.85 1.36 7.71
N ASN A 154 -7.97 1.91 6.90
CA ASN A 154 -7.82 3.35 6.64
C ASN A 154 -7.94 3.61 5.13
N VAL A 155 -8.96 4.32 4.72
CA VAL A 155 -9.25 4.57 3.30
C VAL A 155 -8.33 5.65 2.75
N LEU A 156 -7.38 5.28 1.89
CA LEU A 156 -6.49 6.22 1.20
C LEU A 156 -6.95 6.55 -0.23
N SER A 157 -7.72 5.66 -0.86
CA SER A 157 -8.31 5.90 -2.18
C SER A 157 -9.73 5.37 -2.23
N SER A 158 -10.54 5.90 -3.16
CA SER A 158 -11.91 5.47 -3.39
C SER A 158 -12.23 5.42 -4.89
N THR A 159 -12.94 4.37 -5.32
CA THR A 159 -13.42 4.29 -6.71
C THR A 159 -14.46 5.34 -7.06
N LYS A 160 -15.01 6.04 -6.06
CA LYS A 160 -15.84 7.22 -6.28
C LYS A 160 -15.08 8.39 -6.90
N ASN A 161 -13.77 8.47 -6.64
CA ASN A 161 -12.91 9.56 -7.10
C ASN A 161 -11.96 9.15 -8.24
N SER A 162 -11.51 7.88 -8.25
CA SER A 162 -10.41 7.43 -9.13
C SER A 162 -10.63 5.98 -9.55
N PHE A 163 -11.63 5.75 -10.41
CA PHE A 163 -11.89 4.41 -10.97
C PHE A 163 -11.14 4.21 -12.29
N SER A 164 -10.48 3.07 -12.45
CA SER A 164 -9.65 2.70 -13.62
C SER A 164 -8.45 3.60 -13.90
N GLU A 165 -8.04 4.39 -12.92
CA GLU A 165 -6.90 5.30 -13.02
C GLU A 165 -5.80 4.91 -12.03
N TRP A 166 -4.53 5.11 -12.42
CA TRP A 166 -3.40 5.01 -11.51
C TRP A 166 -3.39 6.22 -10.57
N VAL A 167 -3.38 5.95 -9.27
CA VAL A 167 -3.25 6.98 -8.25
C VAL A 167 -2.12 6.66 -7.30
N THR A 168 -1.37 7.69 -6.90
CA THR A 168 -0.37 7.59 -5.84
C THR A 168 -0.89 8.30 -4.61
N VAL A 169 -0.87 7.60 -3.49
CA VAL A 169 -1.28 8.11 -2.18
C VAL A 169 -0.14 8.00 -1.18
N LYS A 170 -0.20 8.83 -0.14
CA LYS A 170 0.80 8.86 0.92
C LYS A 170 0.13 8.91 2.30
N SER A 171 0.70 8.20 3.29
CA SER A 171 0.30 8.30 4.69
C SER A 171 1.51 8.23 5.62
N ASN A 172 1.45 8.94 6.75
CA ASN A 172 2.45 8.84 7.80
C ASN A 172 2.15 7.64 8.70
N VAL A 173 2.86 6.55 8.47
CA VAL A 173 2.64 5.26 9.16
C VAL A 173 2.89 5.37 10.67
N LYS A 174 3.88 6.17 11.09
CA LYS A 174 4.18 6.38 12.51
C LYS A 174 3.02 7.08 13.23
N GLU A 175 2.47 8.13 12.62
CA GLU A 175 1.30 8.84 13.14
C GLU A 175 0.05 7.96 13.11
N ASP A 176 -0.15 7.16 12.07
CA ASP A 176 -1.28 6.23 11.98
C ASP A 176 -1.24 5.16 13.09
N PHE A 177 -0.08 4.59 13.41
CA PHE A 177 0.03 3.68 14.55
C PHE A 177 -0.25 4.38 15.89
N LYS A 178 0.21 5.62 16.06
CA LYS A 178 -0.11 6.40 17.26
C LYS A 178 -1.59 6.70 17.35
N LYS A 179 -2.20 7.15 16.26
CA LYS A 179 -3.62 7.52 16.18
C LYS A 179 -4.56 6.33 16.42
N PHE A 180 -4.30 5.19 15.78
CA PHE A 180 -5.26 4.08 15.73
C PHE A 180 -5.00 2.99 16.78
N HIS A 181 -3.78 2.88 17.27
CA HIS A 181 -3.40 1.84 18.23
C HIS A 181 -2.80 2.38 19.53
N ASP A 182 -2.63 3.70 19.66
CA ASP A 182 -1.88 4.37 20.73
C ASP A 182 -0.46 3.77 20.92
N LEU A 183 0.21 3.48 19.82
CA LEU A 183 1.56 2.89 19.81
C LEU A 183 2.56 3.85 19.15
N ASP A 184 3.68 4.07 19.86
CA ASP A 184 4.86 4.74 19.31
C ASP A 184 5.73 3.71 18.58
N VAL A 185 5.58 3.63 17.25
CA VAL A 185 6.30 2.66 16.43
C VAL A 185 7.48 3.35 15.74
N ASN A 186 8.70 2.95 16.08
CA ASN A 186 9.91 3.45 15.44
C ASN A 186 10.39 2.58 14.28
N GLU A 187 9.96 1.33 14.22
CA GLU A 187 10.33 0.36 13.20
C GLU A 187 9.15 -0.54 12.86
N LEU A 188 8.84 -0.70 11.56
CA LEU A 188 7.95 -1.74 11.08
C LEU A 188 8.65 -3.09 10.97
N ASP A 189 7.87 -4.16 10.99
CA ASP A 189 8.37 -5.54 10.91
C ASP A 189 7.99 -6.23 9.59
N GLY A 190 7.11 -5.65 8.80
CA GLY A 190 6.72 -6.20 7.51
C GLY A 190 5.58 -5.46 6.84
N LEU A 191 5.41 -5.77 5.56
CA LEU A 191 4.27 -5.35 4.76
C LEU A 191 3.61 -6.57 4.11
N ALA A 192 2.33 -6.39 3.75
CA ALA A 192 1.64 -7.35 2.91
C ALA A 192 0.71 -6.63 1.92
N ILE A 193 0.53 -7.22 0.76
CA ILE A 193 -0.46 -6.83 -0.23
C ILE A 193 -1.57 -7.86 -0.21
N MET A 194 -2.82 -7.44 -0.35
CA MET A 194 -3.95 -8.36 -0.43
C MET A 194 -5.06 -7.81 -1.31
N SER A 195 -5.71 -8.71 -2.05
CA SER A 195 -6.98 -8.49 -2.73
C SER A 195 -7.89 -9.66 -2.38
N ASP A 196 -9.10 -9.38 -1.95
CA ASP A 196 -10.03 -10.40 -1.48
C ASP A 196 -11.47 -10.10 -1.85
N THR A 197 -12.22 -11.17 -2.06
CA THR A 197 -13.64 -11.17 -2.44
C THR A 197 -14.38 -12.37 -1.86
N ASP A 198 -13.78 -13.03 -0.87
CA ASP A 198 -14.32 -14.28 -0.32
C ASP A 198 -15.54 -14.09 0.57
N ASN A 199 -15.75 -12.89 1.13
CA ASN A 199 -16.95 -12.56 1.90
C ASN A 199 -18.14 -12.21 0.98
N SER A 200 -17.91 -11.38 -0.03
CA SER A 200 -18.93 -10.91 -0.98
C SER A 200 -19.23 -11.89 -2.10
N LYS A 201 -18.33 -12.85 -2.36
CA LYS A 201 -18.37 -13.80 -3.48
C LYS A 201 -18.29 -13.10 -4.86
N MET A 202 -17.82 -11.88 -4.88
CA MET A 202 -17.67 -11.07 -6.10
C MET A 202 -16.31 -11.34 -6.79
N LYS A 203 -16.03 -10.57 -7.83
CA LYS A 203 -14.75 -10.54 -8.52
C LYS A 203 -14.20 -9.13 -8.51
N SER A 204 -12.89 -9.01 -8.27
CA SER A 204 -12.15 -7.75 -8.37
C SER A 204 -10.88 -7.91 -9.19
N ILE A 205 -10.45 -6.80 -9.80
CA ILE A 205 -9.17 -6.68 -10.51
C ILE A 205 -8.51 -5.40 -10.06
N ALA A 206 -7.29 -5.52 -9.55
CA ALA A 206 -6.49 -4.38 -9.11
C ALA A 206 -5.02 -4.55 -9.49
N TYR A 207 -4.30 -3.43 -9.40
CA TYR A 207 -2.89 -3.33 -9.76
C TYR A 207 -2.15 -2.53 -8.70
N TYR A 208 -0.91 -2.92 -8.42
CA TYR A 208 -0.02 -2.25 -7.47
C TYR A 208 1.32 -1.93 -8.16
N GLN A 209 1.81 -0.72 -7.94
CA GLN A 209 3.09 -0.25 -8.47
C GLN A 209 3.75 0.69 -7.45
N ASN A 210 5.08 0.78 -7.43
CA ASN A 210 5.82 1.78 -6.64
C ASN A 210 5.37 1.88 -5.16
N ILE A 211 5.48 0.79 -4.41
CA ILE A 211 5.30 0.82 -2.96
C ILE A 211 6.65 1.07 -2.30
N TYR A 212 6.81 2.24 -1.67
CA TYR A 212 8.05 2.66 -1.05
C TYR A 212 7.82 3.55 0.16
N PHE A 213 8.84 3.71 1.00
CA PHE A 213 8.85 4.65 2.12
C PHE A 213 9.75 5.83 1.82
N SER A 214 9.36 7.03 2.30
CA SER A 214 10.09 8.28 2.14
C SER A 214 10.16 9.09 3.43
N ALA A 215 11.09 10.05 3.48
CA ALA A 215 11.26 10.96 4.61
C ALA A 215 10.17 12.05 4.64
N GLU A 216 9.62 12.41 3.48
CA GLU A 216 8.60 13.46 3.27
C GLU A 216 7.60 13.08 2.18
#